data_bcd2d25b35b8b195ccadf76749ddac9a
#
_entry.id   bcd2d25b35b8b195ccadf76749ddac9a
#
_cell.length_a   1.000
_cell.length_b   1.000
_cell.length_c   1.000
_cell.angle_alpha   90.00
_cell.angle_beta   90.00
_cell.angle_gamma   90.00
#
_symmetry.space_group_name_H-M   'P 1'
#
loop_
_entity.id
_entity.type
_entity.pdbx_description
1 polymer ?
#
loop_
_entity_poly.entity_id
_entity_poly.type
_entity_poly.pdbx_seq_one_letter_code
_entity_poly.pdbx_strand_id
1 'polypeptide(L)'
;VNFGFEQNLFLDTPSTLLMILAYTFQIYFDFSGYSDMAIGLGKMFNIELPVNFNSPYKACSVKELWQRWHMTLSRFFIQYVYIPMGGSRKGKARTIFNTFMVFFLSGLWHGANWTYIAWGSMQGLLVIWDNLGIVSVKGSNEKMPAKWYIPRWLGWIFTFGFFNLSLIFFGSSSMTAAIQLFKNIFAFKNTGYLFKLAANLDIPEFYLIKQVLTLKFPDMLQYAYVVLFLLLLIISAVVISRKNTLQMVAENPFRKKLCAWVVFIFVWSVISFSQVSTFIYFNF
;
A
#
# COMPACT_ATOMS: atom_id res chain seq x y z
N VAL A 1 8.05 -9.55 -5.31
CA VAL A 1 8.31 -8.72 -4.13
C VAL A 1 9.07 -9.51 -3.07
N ASN A 2 8.60 -10.68 -2.62
CA ASN A 2 9.25 -11.50 -1.59
C ASN A 2 10.72 -11.77 -1.91
N PHE A 3 11.02 -12.21 -3.14
CA PHE A 3 12.38 -12.38 -3.63
C PHE A 3 13.25 -11.11 -3.42
N GLY A 4 12.70 -9.92 -3.64
CA GLY A 4 13.44 -8.69 -3.42
C GLY A 4 13.79 -8.44 -1.94
N PHE A 5 12.86 -8.69 -1.02
CA PHE A 5 13.13 -8.57 0.42
C PHE A 5 14.16 -9.60 0.90
N GLU A 6 14.14 -10.82 0.39
CA GLU A 6 15.13 -11.87 0.68
C GLU A 6 16.52 -11.50 0.17
N GLN A 7 16.59 -10.85 -1.00
CA GLN A 7 17.84 -10.45 -1.66
C GLN A 7 18.31 -9.03 -1.29
N ASN A 8 17.93 -8.51 -0.12
CA ASN A 8 18.18 -7.13 0.29
C ASN A 8 19.65 -6.68 0.22
N LEU A 9 20.61 -7.59 0.35
CA LEU A 9 22.06 -7.30 0.26
C LEU A 9 22.53 -7.00 -1.16
N PHE A 10 21.84 -7.49 -2.18
CA PHE A 10 22.24 -7.43 -3.58
C PHE A 10 21.52 -6.38 -4.40
N LEU A 11 20.39 -5.87 -3.89
CA LEU A 11 19.61 -4.88 -4.60
C LEU A 11 20.38 -3.57 -4.79
N ASP A 12 20.34 -3.06 -6.01
CA ASP A 12 20.79 -1.71 -6.35
C ASP A 12 19.68 -0.67 -6.13
N THR A 13 19.99 0.59 -6.30
CA THR A 13 19.04 1.70 -6.04
C THR A 13 17.76 1.57 -6.86
N PRO A 14 17.79 1.41 -8.22
CA PRO A 14 16.56 1.30 -9.00
C PRO A 14 15.73 0.06 -8.63
N SER A 15 16.38 -1.09 -8.42
CA SER A 15 15.69 -2.32 -8.02
C SER A 15 15.00 -2.18 -6.67
N THR A 16 15.66 -1.53 -5.70
CA THR A 16 15.10 -1.30 -4.37
C THR A 16 13.87 -0.39 -4.45
N LEU A 17 13.96 0.74 -5.17
CA LEU A 17 12.85 1.68 -5.31
C LEU A 17 11.63 1.05 -6.01
N LEU A 18 11.86 0.33 -7.11
CA LEU A 18 10.80 -0.32 -7.86
C LEU A 18 10.18 -1.49 -7.09
N MET A 19 10.98 -2.25 -6.31
CA MET A 19 10.49 -3.31 -5.44
C MET A 19 9.56 -2.74 -4.35
N ILE A 20 9.95 -1.65 -3.69
CA ILE A 20 9.14 -1.03 -2.64
C ILE A 20 7.84 -0.47 -3.22
N LEU A 21 7.90 0.14 -4.40
CA LEU A 21 6.71 0.60 -5.10
C LEU A 21 5.78 -0.56 -5.47
N ALA A 22 6.33 -1.67 -5.96
CA ALA A 22 5.58 -2.89 -6.22
C ALA A 22 4.92 -3.44 -4.95
N TYR A 23 5.64 -3.45 -3.82
CA TYR A 23 5.10 -3.88 -2.53
C TYR A 23 3.95 -2.98 -2.05
N THR A 24 4.09 -1.67 -2.25
CA THR A 24 3.03 -0.70 -1.93
C THR A 24 1.74 -1.01 -2.71
N PHE A 25 1.84 -1.32 -3.99
CA PHE A 25 0.66 -1.71 -4.79
C PHE A 25 0.13 -3.09 -4.37
N GLN A 26 1.02 -4.05 -4.15
CA GLN A 26 0.66 -5.41 -3.77
C GLN A 26 -0.17 -5.42 -2.46
N ILE A 27 0.32 -4.79 -1.39
CA ILE A 27 -0.38 -4.77 -0.09
C ILE A 27 -1.77 -4.09 -0.19
N TYR A 28 -1.89 -3.08 -1.03
CA TYR A 28 -3.17 -2.41 -1.25
C TYR A 28 -4.15 -3.27 -2.03
N PHE A 29 -3.75 -3.80 -3.19
CA PHE A 29 -4.66 -4.58 -4.04
C PHE A 29 -5.06 -5.89 -3.38
N ASP A 30 -4.14 -6.56 -2.70
CA ASP A 30 -4.41 -7.78 -1.97
C ASP A 30 -5.49 -7.55 -0.90
N PHE A 31 -5.32 -6.53 -0.07
CA PHE A 31 -6.25 -6.30 1.03
C PHE A 31 -7.53 -5.55 0.61
N SER A 32 -7.45 -4.60 -0.31
CA SER A 32 -8.65 -3.93 -0.82
C SER A 32 -9.53 -4.88 -1.63
N GLY A 33 -8.92 -5.77 -2.45
CA GLY A 33 -9.64 -6.79 -3.19
C GLY A 33 -10.36 -7.78 -2.28
N TYR A 34 -9.69 -8.26 -1.24
CA TYR A 34 -10.31 -9.08 -0.20
C TYR A 34 -11.50 -8.36 0.47
N SER A 35 -11.31 -7.10 0.86
CA SER A 35 -12.38 -6.30 1.48
C SER A 35 -13.58 -6.10 0.56
N ASP A 36 -13.35 -5.82 -0.72
CA ASP A 36 -14.43 -5.63 -1.71
C ASP A 36 -15.19 -6.95 -1.96
N MET A 37 -14.48 -8.08 -2.02
CA MET A 37 -15.09 -9.41 -2.11
C MET A 37 -15.95 -9.71 -0.87
N ALA A 38 -15.44 -9.44 0.33
CA ALA A 38 -16.17 -9.65 1.57
C ALA A 38 -17.45 -8.80 1.61
N ILE A 39 -17.37 -7.51 1.23
CA ILE A 39 -18.54 -6.63 1.15
C ILE A 39 -19.55 -7.16 0.13
N GLY A 40 -19.08 -7.62 -1.04
CA GLY A 40 -19.95 -8.21 -2.07
C GLY A 40 -20.68 -9.44 -1.58
N LEU A 41 -19.96 -10.38 -0.96
CA LEU A 41 -20.55 -11.58 -0.36
C LEU A 41 -21.53 -11.24 0.77
N GLY A 42 -21.16 -10.32 1.67
CA GLY A 42 -22.06 -9.87 2.73
C GLY A 42 -23.40 -9.37 2.18
N LYS A 43 -23.35 -8.55 1.11
CA LYS A 43 -24.57 -8.05 0.45
C LYS A 43 -25.45 -9.16 -0.13
N MET A 44 -24.87 -10.26 -0.62
CA MET A 44 -25.66 -11.41 -1.10
C MET A 44 -26.47 -12.07 0.02
N PHE A 45 -26.02 -11.94 1.27
CA PHE A 45 -26.72 -12.42 2.47
C PHE A 45 -27.48 -11.31 3.21
N ASN A 46 -27.66 -10.14 2.58
CA ASN A 46 -28.28 -8.95 3.19
C ASN A 46 -27.55 -8.47 4.46
N ILE A 47 -26.21 -8.63 4.50
CA ILE A 47 -25.35 -8.17 5.57
C ILE A 47 -24.53 -7.00 5.06
N GLU A 48 -24.63 -5.84 5.73
CA GLU A 48 -23.80 -4.67 5.42
C GLU A 48 -22.47 -4.73 6.19
N LEU A 49 -21.39 -5.02 5.46
CA LEU A 49 -20.06 -4.98 6.02
C LEU A 49 -19.44 -3.58 5.88
N PRO A 50 -18.65 -3.15 6.87
CA PRO A 50 -18.02 -1.83 6.84
C PRO A 50 -16.92 -1.74 5.78
N VAL A 51 -16.81 -0.56 5.17
CA VAL A 51 -15.75 -0.23 4.21
C VAL A 51 -14.40 -0.11 4.92
N ASN A 52 -13.36 -0.71 4.33
CA ASN A 52 -11.98 -0.66 4.81
C ASN A 52 -11.08 0.32 4.05
N PHE A 53 -11.35 0.55 2.77
CA PHE A 53 -10.50 1.37 1.91
C PHE A 53 -11.30 2.40 1.15
N ASN A 54 -10.80 3.65 1.10
CA ASN A 54 -11.39 4.73 0.31
C ASN A 54 -10.29 5.51 -0.44
N SER A 55 -9.68 4.88 -1.46
CA SER A 55 -8.59 5.47 -2.25
C SER A 55 -7.47 6.08 -1.39
N PRO A 56 -6.83 5.32 -0.48
CA PRO A 56 -5.86 5.86 0.47
C PRO A 56 -4.66 6.52 -0.20
N TYR A 57 -4.23 6.03 -1.36
CA TYR A 57 -3.08 6.57 -2.09
C TYR A 57 -3.35 7.91 -2.80
N LYS A 58 -4.54 8.48 -2.65
CA LYS A 58 -4.87 9.86 -3.04
C LYS A 58 -4.74 10.85 -1.88
N ALA A 59 -4.42 10.37 -0.68
CA ALA A 59 -4.26 11.19 0.50
C ALA A 59 -3.09 12.17 0.34
N CYS A 60 -3.29 13.38 0.84
CA CYS A 60 -2.28 14.44 0.81
C CYS A 60 -1.66 14.71 2.18
N SER A 61 -2.07 13.98 3.23
CA SER A 61 -1.44 13.95 4.55
C SER A 61 -1.50 12.53 5.12
N VAL A 62 -0.59 12.21 6.07
CA VAL A 62 -0.55 10.87 6.69
C VAL A 62 -1.81 10.63 7.52
N LYS A 63 -2.34 11.66 8.16
CA LYS A 63 -3.64 11.61 8.84
C LYS A 63 -4.78 11.25 7.88
N GLU A 64 -4.86 11.91 6.71
CA GLU A 64 -5.85 11.61 5.68
C GLU A 64 -5.68 10.17 5.15
N LEU A 65 -4.44 9.70 4.98
CA LEU A 65 -4.15 8.32 4.57
C LEU A 65 -4.77 7.32 5.53
N TRP A 66 -4.60 7.48 6.86
CA TRP A 66 -5.18 6.60 7.86
C TRP A 66 -6.70 6.71 8.00
N GLN A 67 -7.31 7.81 7.59
CA GLN A 67 -8.77 7.94 7.48
C GLN A 67 -9.34 7.15 6.29
N ARG A 68 -8.48 6.72 5.36
CA ARG A 68 -8.84 6.02 4.11
C ARG A 68 -8.28 4.60 4.02
N TRP A 69 -7.33 4.23 4.88
CA TRP A 69 -6.66 2.94 4.97
C TRP A 69 -7.14 2.17 6.18
N HIS A 70 -7.51 0.88 6.00
CA HIS A 70 -7.92 -0.04 7.06
C HIS A 70 -8.84 0.62 8.11
N MET A 71 -9.93 1.21 7.62
CA MET A 71 -10.80 2.09 8.39
C MET A 71 -11.44 1.40 9.60
N THR A 72 -11.68 0.08 9.52
CA THR A 72 -12.24 -0.71 10.64
C THR A 72 -11.22 -0.85 11.77
N LEU A 73 -9.96 -1.14 11.46
CA LEU A 73 -8.88 -1.21 12.46
C LEU A 73 -8.65 0.16 13.11
N SER A 74 -8.64 1.23 12.32
CA SER A 74 -8.52 2.59 12.83
C SER A 74 -9.64 2.92 13.81
N ARG A 75 -10.91 2.56 13.49
CA ARG A 75 -12.06 2.72 14.39
C ARG A 75 -11.91 1.89 15.66
N PHE A 76 -11.44 0.65 15.54
CA PHE A 76 -11.19 -0.22 16.70
C PHE A 76 -10.19 0.43 17.66
N PHE A 77 -9.04 0.87 17.19
CA PHE A 77 -8.03 1.51 18.05
C PHE A 77 -8.52 2.83 18.63
N ILE A 78 -9.30 3.61 17.88
CA ILE A 78 -9.90 4.84 18.41
C ILE A 78 -10.86 4.50 19.55
N GLN A 79 -11.74 3.53 19.38
CA GLN A 79 -12.79 3.20 20.34
C GLN A 79 -12.22 2.51 21.61
N TYR A 80 -11.31 1.57 21.42
CA TYR A 80 -10.85 0.71 22.51
C TYR A 80 -9.51 1.11 23.15
N VAL A 81 -8.75 2.01 22.51
CA VAL A 81 -7.47 2.50 23.04
C VAL A 81 -7.50 4.01 23.23
N TYR A 82 -7.72 4.78 22.17
CA TYR A 82 -7.61 6.24 22.22
C TYR A 82 -8.62 6.87 23.18
N ILE A 83 -9.90 6.53 23.06
CA ILE A 83 -10.98 7.08 23.90
C ILE A 83 -10.81 6.68 25.39
N PRO A 84 -10.60 5.40 25.75
CA PRO A 84 -10.34 5.00 27.14
C PRO A 84 -9.13 5.69 27.77
N MET A 85 -8.07 5.97 27.01
CA MET A 85 -6.92 6.73 27.47
C MET A 85 -7.20 8.22 27.70
N GLY A 86 -8.43 8.68 27.46
CA GLY A 86 -8.90 10.05 27.62
C GLY A 86 -9.04 10.85 26.33
N GLY A 87 -8.72 10.26 25.17
CA GLY A 87 -8.87 10.91 23.87
C GLY A 87 -8.11 12.24 23.80
N SER A 88 -8.78 13.26 23.22
CA SER A 88 -8.27 14.63 23.12
C SER A 88 -8.71 15.57 24.27
N ARG A 89 -9.50 15.05 25.25
CA ARG A 89 -10.14 15.88 26.29
C ARG A 89 -9.17 16.32 27.39
N LYS A 90 -8.04 15.63 27.55
CA LYS A 90 -7.07 15.87 28.66
C LYS A 90 -5.86 16.71 28.23
N GLY A 91 -6.04 17.61 27.25
CA GLY A 91 -5.02 18.52 26.76
C GLY A 91 -4.09 17.96 25.68
N LYS A 92 -3.28 18.84 25.09
CA LYS A 92 -2.44 18.56 23.91
C LYS A 92 -1.41 17.45 24.18
N ALA A 93 -0.70 17.49 25.30
CA ALA A 93 0.33 16.49 25.63
C ALA A 93 -0.27 15.07 25.72
N ARG A 94 -1.44 14.94 26.35
CA ARG A 94 -2.15 13.66 26.42
C ARG A 94 -2.65 13.19 25.07
N THR A 95 -3.12 14.09 24.24
CA THR A 95 -3.53 13.78 22.85
C THR A 95 -2.36 13.24 22.04
N ILE A 96 -1.18 13.87 22.12
CA ILE A 96 0.04 13.41 21.45
C ILE A 96 0.41 12.00 21.93
N PHE A 97 0.47 11.80 23.25
CA PHE A 97 0.78 10.50 23.83
C PHE A 97 -0.22 9.41 23.39
N ASN A 98 -1.52 9.69 23.47
CA ASN A 98 -2.56 8.75 23.08
C ASN A 98 -2.48 8.40 21.59
N THR A 99 -2.22 9.39 20.73
CA THR A 99 -2.03 9.15 19.29
C THR A 99 -0.82 8.26 19.03
N PHE A 100 0.33 8.56 19.67
CA PHE A 100 1.51 7.72 19.57
C PHE A 100 1.24 6.27 20.01
N MET A 101 0.59 6.09 21.16
CA MET A 101 0.29 4.76 21.70
C MET A 101 -0.63 3.94 20.79
N VAL A 102 -1.60 4.57 20.14
CA VAL A 102 -2.46 3.90 19.13
C VAL A 102 -1.63 3.28 18.02
N PHE A 103 -0.73 4.06 17.42
CA PHE A 103 0.09 3.57 16.33
C PHE A 103 1.19 2.61 16.76
N PHE A 104 1.78 2.81 17.94
CA PHE A 104 2.72 1.88 18.54
C PHE A 104 2.06 0.51 18.76
N LEU A 105 0.88 0.47 19.37
CA LEU A 105 0.12 -0.75 19.57
C LEU A 105 -0.37 -1.36 18.26
N SER A 106 -0.70 -0.54 17.27
CA SER A 106 -1.03 -1.04 15.93
C SER A 106 0.17 -1.76 15.29
N GLY A 107 1.38 -1.22 15.44
CA GLY A 107 2.60 -1.90 15.01
C GLY A 107 2.80 -3.24 15.72
N LEU A 108 2.67 -3.27 17.05
CA LEU A 108 2.78 -4.49 17.84
C LEU A 108 1.70 -5.53 17.47
N TRP A 109 0.52 -5.09 17.13
CA TRP A 109 -0.59 -5.94 16.69
C TRP A 109 -0.26 -6.68 15.38
N HIS A 110 0.51 -6.08 14.48
CA HIS A 110 0.98 -6.71 13.25
C HIS A 110 2.05 -7.79 13.48
N GLY A 111 2.70 -7.81 14.63
CA GLY A 111 3.65 -8.85 15.00
C GLY A 111 4.69 -8.39 16.04
N ALA A 112 5.23 -9.35 16.76
CA ALA A 112 6.23 -9.12 17.82
C ALA A 112 7.65 -8.93 17.24
N ASN A 113 7.78 -8.11 16.19
CA ASN A 113 9.06 -7.76 15.57
C ASN A 113 9.32 -6.26 15.69
N TRP A 114 10.56 -5.88 15.94
CA TRP A 114 10.98 -4.49 16.03
C TRP A 114 10.69 -3.68 14.76
N THR A 115 10.64 -4.33 13.60
CA THR A 115 10.31 -3.69 12.32
C THR A 115 8.88 -3.14 12.32
N TYR A 116 7.90 -3.88 12.85
CA TYR A 116 6.51 -3.41 12.97
C TYR A 116 6.37 -2.29 14.01
N ILE A 117 7.10 -2.39 15.13
CA ILE A 117 7.12 -1.34 16.15
C ILE A 117 7.70 -0.04 15.58
N ALA A 118 8.80 -0.13 14.83
CA ALA A 118 9.40 1.01 14.14
C ALA A 118 8.42 1.61 13.12
N TRP A 119 7.80 0.78 12.28
CA TRP A 119 6.79 1.20 11.30
C TRP A 119 5.62 1.93 11.98
N GLY A 120 4.99 1.33 12.98
CA GLY A 120 3.87 1.93 13.71
C GLY A 120 4.27 3.24 14.38
N SER A 121 5.44 3.28 15.04
CA SER A 121 5.95 4.52 15.68
C SER A 121 6.16 5.65 14.67
N MET A 122 6.71 5.36 13.48
CA MET A 122 6.88 6.35 12.41
C MET A 122 5.53 6.89 11.93
N GLN A 123 4.52 6.02 11.74
CA GLN A 123 3.16 6.44 11.38
C GLN A 123 2.58 7.37 12.44
N GLY A 124 2.69 6.99 13.72
CA GLY A 124 2.20 7.78 14.85
C GLY A 124 2.83 9.16 14.94
N LEU A 125 4.14 9.26 14.73
CA LEU A 125 4.87 10.54 14.77
C LEU A 125 4.40 11.48 13.66
N LEU A 126 4.15 10.98 12.43
CA LEU A 126 3.67 11.84 11.35
C LEU A 126 2.20 12.22 11.48
N VAL A 127 1.35 11.35 12.03
CA VAL A 127 -0.04 11.73 12.35
C VAL A 127 -0.05 12.80 13.46
N ILE A 128 0.86 12.72 14.43
CA ILE A 128 1.03 13.77 15.45
C ILE A 128 1.48 15.07 14.77
N TRP A 129 2.45 15.02 13.86
CA TRP A 129 2.91 16.17 13.10
C TRP A 129 1.76 16.86 12.34
N ASP A 130 0.94 16.09 11.63
CA ASP A 130 -0.25 16.60 10.95
C ASP A 130 -1.24 17.25 11.94
N ASN A 131 -1.44 16.64 13.12
CA ASN A 131 -2.34 17.16 14.15
C ASN A 131 -1.83 18.44 14.86
N LEU A 132 -0.52 18.71 14.83
CA LEU A 132 0.04 19.95 15.36
C LEU A 132 -0.29 21.17 14.48
N GLY A 133 -0.72 20.95 13.23
CA GLY A 133 -1.10 22.05 12.33
C GLY A 133 0.07 22.97 11.94
N ILE A 134 1.31 22.46 11.96
CA ILE A 134 2.49 23.24 11.56
C ILE A 134 2.45 23.46 10.05
N VAL A 135 2.20 22.38 9.31
CA VAL A 135 2.04 22.39 7.85
C VAL A 135 0.69 21.78 7.53
N SER A 136 -0.05 22.41 6.65
CA SER A 136 -1.32 21.88 6.12
C SER A 136 -1.36 21.99 4.60
N VAL A 137 -2.25 21.21 3.98
CA VAL A 137 -2.43 21.17 2.54
C VAL A 137 -3.55 22.14 2.14
N LYS A 138 -3.32 22.99 1.14
CA LYS A 138 -4.35 23.91 0.62
C LYS A 138 -5.61 23.14 0.22
N GLY A 139 -6.78 23.57 0.74
CA GLY A 139 -8.08 22.95 0.46
C GLY A 139 -8.30 21.63 1.19
N SER A 140 -7.52 21.30 2.22
CA SER A 140 -7.87 20.26 3.18
C SER A 140 -9.02 20.75 4.07
N ASN A 141 -9.93 19.82 4.44
CA ASN A 141 -11.07 20.13 5.34
C ASN A 141 -10.63 20.30 6.82
N GLU A 142 -9.38 20.67 7.07
CA GLU A 142 -8.90 20.85 8.44
C GLU A 142 -9.41 22.17 9.01
N LYS A 143 -10.10 22.05 10.17
CA LYS A 143 -10.73 23.17 10.87
C LYS A 143 -9.73 24.11 11.56
N MET A 144 -8.44 23.75 11.64
CA MET A 144 -7.43 24.57 12.32
C MET A 144 -6.57 25.32 11.31
N PRO A 145 -6.32 26.62 11.50
CA PRO A 145 -5.38 27.35 10.68
C PRO A 145 -3.97 26.81 10.88
N ALA A 146 -3.32 26.40 9.77
CA ALA A 146 -1.93 25.98 9.82
C ALA A 146 -0.98 27.17 9.70
N LYS A 147 0.23 27.01 10.24
CA LYS A 147 1.29 28.03 10.13
C LYS A 147 1.78 28.15 8.67
N TRP A 148 1.86 27.03 7.97
CA TRP A 148 2.32 26.97 6.59
C TRP A 148 1.35 26.13 5.74
N TYR A 149 1.14 26.53 4.47
CA TYR A 149 0.31 25.81 3.52
C TYR A 149 1.11 25.37 2.32
N ILE A 150 1.07 24.06 2.02
CA ILE A 150 1.67 23.49 0.82
C ILE A 150 0.61 23.12 -0.23
N PRO A 151 0.95 23.09 -1.53
CA PRO A 151 0.03 22.64 -2.56
C PRO A 151 -0.26 21.15 -2.44
N ARG A 152 -1.45 20.72 -2.90
CA ARG A 152 -1.92 19.32 -2.78
C ARG A 152 -0.94 18.31 -3.37
N TRP A 153 -0.35 18.60 -4.52
CA TRP A 153 0.61 17.70 -5.16
C TRP A 153 1.85 17.44 -4.30
N LEU A 154 2.33 18.47 -3.59
CA LEU A 154 3.48 18.34 -2.70
C LEU A 154 3.12 17.52 -1.45
N GLY A 155 1.93 17.78 -0.86
CA GLY A 155 1.41 16.96 0.24
C GLY A 155 1.25 15.50 -0.16
N TRP A 156 0.78 15.24 -1.38
CA TRP A 156 0.68 13.90 -1.93
C TRP A 156 2.06 13.22 -2.09
N ILE A 157 3.05 13.90 -2.66
CA ILE A 157 4.41 13.36 -2.82
C ILE A 157 4.99 12.97 -1.46
N PHE A 158 4.88 13.84 -0.45
CA PHE A 158 5.37 13.55 0.90
C PHE A 158 4.63 12.37 1.52
N THR A 159 3.31 12.34 1.45
CA THR A 159 2.50 11.28 2.07
C THR A 159 2.75 9.94 1.41
N PHE A 160 2.69 9.89 0.08
CA PHE A 160 2.89 8.66 -0.67
C PHE A 160 4.34 8.18 -0.58
N GLY A 161 5.32 9.10 -0.72
CA GLY A 161 6.74 8.78 -0.56
C GLY A 161 7.08 8.26 0.82
N PHE A 162 6.60 8.94 1.88
CA PHE A 162 6.78 8.47 3.26
C PHE A 162 6.15 7.08 3.47
N PHE A 163 4.92 6.87 2.99
CA PHE A 163 4.26 5.58 3.16
C PHE A 163 5.03 4.46 2.47
N ASN A 164 5.48 4.66 1.22
CA ASN A 164 6.35 3.72 0.52
C ASN A 164 7.62 3.39 1.33
N LEU A 165 8.35 4.40 1.79
CA LEU A 165 9.57 4.19 2.57
C LEU A 165 9.29 3.49 3.91
N SER A 166 8.18 3.79 4.56
CA SER A 166 7.79 3.14 5.81
C SER A 166 7.50 1.64 5.64
N LEU A 167 6.97 1.24 4.48
CA LEU A 167 6.70 -0.16 4.16
C LEU A 167 7.97 -1.01 4.04
N ILE A 168 9.16 -0.42 3.94
CA ILE A 168 10.43 -1.13 4.06
C ILE A 168 10.50 -1.86 5.41
N PHE A 169 10.15 -1.18 6.49
CA PHE A 169 10.10 -1.82 7.81
C PHE A 169 9.02 -2.88 7.88
N PHE A 170 7.85 -2.61 7.32
CA PHE A 170 6.72 -3.55 7.35
C PHE A 170 7.01 -4.85 6.60
N GLY A 171 7.69 -4.79 5.45
CA GLY A 171 8.02 -5.96 4.63
C GLY A 171 9.32 -6.68 5.02
N SER A 172 10.17 -6.07 5.86
CA SER A 172 11.46 -6.65 6.20
C SER A 172 11.38 -7.65 7.36
N SER A 173 12.09 -8.75 7.24
CA SER A 173 12.18 -9.79 8.29
C SER A 173 12.97 -9.35 9.53
N SER A 174 13.82 -8.32 9.43
CA SER A 174 14.64 -7.80 10.52
C SER A 174 14.99 -6.33 10.35
N MET A 175 15.34 -5.66 11.47
CA MET A 175 15.82 -4.28 11.43
C MET A 175 17.08 -4.13 10.58
N THR A 176 17.97 -5.11 10.58
CA THR A 176 19.19 -5.11 9.75
C THR A 176 18.84 -5.11 8.27
N ALA A 177 17.88 -5.95 7.85
CA ALA A 177 17.40 -5.99 6.46
C ALA A 177 16.74 -4.66 6.04
N ALA A 178 15.90 -4.07 6.90
CA ALA A 178 15.29 -2.78 6.65
C ALA A 178 16.34 -1.66 6.48
N ILE A 179 17.30 -1.59 7.37
CA ILE A 179 18.40 -0.60 7.30
C ILE A 179 19.22 -0.82 6.02
N GLN A 180 19.47 -2.08 5.62
CA GLN A 180 20.19 -2.38 4.39
C GLN A 180 19.42 -1.86 3.15
N LEU A 181 18.11 -2.06 3.07
CA LEU A 181 17.29 -1.52 1.98
C LEU A 181 17.32 0.01 1.93
N PHE A 182 17.31 0.69 3.08
CA PHE A 182 17.52 2.15 3.12
C PHE A 182 18.90 2.53 2.59
N LYS A 183 19.97 1.83 2.99
CA LYS A 183 21.30 2.08 2.46
C LYS A 183 21.35 1.90 0.94
N ASN A 184 20.68 0.89 0.40
CA ASN A 184 20.63 0.63 -1.04
C ASN A 184 20.00 1.80 -1.82
N ILE A 185 18.92 2.42 -1.27
CA ILE A 185 18.26 3.58 -1.90
C ILE A 185 19.26 4.74 -2.06
N PHE A 186 20.05 5.02 -1.03
CA PHE A 186 20.99 6.16 -1.01
C PHE A 186 22.40 5.80 -1.48
N ALA A 187 22.65 4.56 -1.90
CA ALA A 187 23.93 4.15 -2.45
C ALA A 187 24.18 4.68 -3.86
N PHE A 188 23.13 5.09 -4.57
CA PHE A 188 23.15 5.57 -5.96
C PHE A 188 23.89 4.62 -6.91
N LYS A 189 23.78 3.31 -6.66
CA LYS A 189 24.40 2.26 -7.48
C LYS A 189 23.38 1.70 -8.46
N ASN A 190 23.83 1.38 -9.68
CA ASN A 190 23.09 0.62 -10.67
C ASN A 190 23.97 -0.53 -11.16
N THR A 191 23.64 -1.73 -10.73
CA THR A 191 24.37 -2.97 -11.08
C THR A 191 23.62 -3.80 -12.12
N GLY A 192 22.47 -3.31 -12.60
CA GLY A 192 21.59 -4.06 -13.49
C GLY A 192 20.80 -5.16 -12.79
N TYR A 193 20.75 -5.18 -11.45
CA TYR A 193 20.02 -6.19 -10.68
C TYR A 193 18.52 -6.21 -11.00
N LEU A 194 17.99 -5.13 -11.58
CA LEU A 194 16.59 -5.02 -12.01
C LEU A 194 16.18 -6.16 -12.97
N PHE A 195 17.07 -6.58 -13.86
CA PHE A 195 16.81 -7.72 -14.76
C PHE A 195 16.56 -9.01 -13.98
N LYS A 196 17.36 -9.25 -12.95
CA LYS A 196 17.21 -10.43 -12.08
C LYS A 196 15.95 -10.34 -11.21
N LEU A 197 15.63 -9.16 -10.70
CA LEU A 197 14.40 -8.91 -9.95
C LEU A 197 13.17 -9.16 -10.84
N ALA A 198 13.16 -8.58 -12.04
CA ALA A 198 12.05 -8.72 -12.99
C ALA A 198 11.86 -10.16 -13.47
N ALA A 199 12.94 -10.91 -13.69
CA ALA A 199 12.89 -12.32 -14.11
C ALA A 199 12.17 -13.24 -13.10
N ASN A 200 11.96 -12.79 -11.87
CA ASN A 200 11.17 -13.51 -10.85
C ASN A 200 9.66 -13.20 -10.91
N LEU A 201 9.21 -12.48 -11.93
CA LEU A 201 7.77 -12.37 -12.21
C LEU A 201 7.25 -13.71 -12.76
N ASP A 202 6.42 -14.36 -11.97
CA ASP A 202 5.73 -15.58 -12.39
C ASP A 202 4.26 -15.24 -12.68
N ILE A 203 3.99 -14.92 -13.95
CA ILE A 203 2.67 -14.54 -14.43
C ILE A 203 2.24 -15.59 -15.45
N PRO A 204 1.21 -16.40 -15.15
CA PRO A 204 0.74 -17.46 -16.05
C PRO A 204 0.40 -16.97 -17.45
N GLU A 205 -0.18 -15.77 -17.56
CA GLU A 205 -0.58 -15.15 -18.83
C GLU A 205 0.63 -14.83 -19.73
N PHE A 206 1.81 -14.70 -19.15
CA PHE A 206 3.04 -14.44 -19.88
C PHE A 206 3.71 -15.72 -20.40
N TYR A 207 3.21 -16.90 -20.03
CA TYR A 207 3.84 -18.20 -20.32
C TYR A 207 4.11 -18.43 -21.80
N LEU A 208 3.13 -18.19 -22.68
CA LEU A 208 3.30 -18.38 -24.12
C LEU A 208 4.34 -17.41 -24.71
N ILE A 209 4.31 -16.14 -24.29
CA ILE A 209 5.29 -15.14 -24.73
C ILE A 209 6.69 -15.54 -24.23
N LYS A 210 6.81 -15.98 -22.99
CA LYS A 210 8.06 -16.51 -22.43
C LYS A 210 8.61 -17.65 -23.27
N GLN A 211 7.79 -18.65 -23.66
CA GLN A 211 8.24 -19.76 -24.49
C GLN A 211 8.73 -19.30 -25.86
N VAL A 212 7.98 -18.43 -26.54
CA VAL A 212 8.37 -17.90 -27.85
C VAL A 212 9.68 -17.13 -27.77
N LEU A 213 9.83 -16.26 -26.76
CA LEU A 213 11.06 -15.49 -26.57
C LEU A 213 12.25 -16.39 -26.23
N THR A 214 12.06 -17.38 -25.36
CA THR A 214 13.13 -18.33 -25.01
C THR A 214 13.65 -19.10 -26.22
N LEU A 215 12.76 -19.49 -27.13
CA LEU A 215 13.12 -20.30 -28.31
C LEU A 215 13.68 -19.47 -29.47
N LYS A 216 13.14 -18.27 -29.72
CA LYS A 216 13.48 -17.47 -30.90
C LYS A 216 14.36 -16.27 -30.60
N PHE A 217 14.27 -15.68 -29.41
CA PHE A 217 14.93 -14.43 -29.02
C PHE A 217 15.40 -14.44 -27.56
N PRO A 218 16.28 -15.38 -27.17
CA PRO A 218 16.67 -15.56 -25.77
C PRO A 218 17.24 -14.29 -25.12
N ASP A 219 18.02 -13.50 -25.86
CA ASP A 219 18.62 -12.26 -25.38
C ASP A 219 17.59 -11.16 -25.06
N MET A 220 16.41 -11.21 -25.69
CA MET A 220 15.34 -10.25 -25.47
C MET A 220 14.48 -10.59 -24.25
N LEU A 221 14.54 -11.81 -23.73
CA LEU A 221 13.69 -12.28 -22.64
C LEU A 221 13.83 -11.42 -21.38
N GLN A 222 15.07 -11.08 -21.00
CA GLN A 222 15.33 -10.24 -19.83
C GLN A 222 14.70 -8.84 -19.93
N TYR A 223 14.76 -8.23 -21.12
CA TYR A 223 14.13 -6.94 -21.37
C TYR A 223 12.60 -7.03 -21.34
N ALA A 224 12.04 -8.12 -21.87
CA ALA A 224 10.60 -8.36 -21.83
C ALA A 224 10.06 -8.44 -20.39
N TYR A 225 10.80 -9.09 -19.48
CA TYR A 225 10.43 -9.10 -18.05
C TYR A 225 10.49 -7.72 -17.41
N VAL A 226 11.49 -6.91 -17.72
CA VAL A 226 11.57 -5.53 -17.19
C VAL A 226 10.41 -4.69 -17.74
N VAL A 227 10.13 -4.78 -19.04
CA VAL A 227 9.00 -4.06 -19.65
C VAL A 227 7.68 -4.49 -19.01
N LEU A 228 7.45 -5.79 -18.83
CA LEU A 228 6.27 -6.32 -18.17
C LEU A 228 6.15 -5.80 -16.73
N PHE A 229 7.24 -5.82 -15.98
CA PHE A 229 7.27 -5.30 -14.61
C PHE A 229 6.88 -3.82 -14.55
N LEU A 230 7.47 -3.00 -15.41
CA LEU A 230 7.16 -1.57 -15.49
C LEU A 230 5.72 -1.33 -15.94
N LEU A 231 5.21 -2.10 -16.91
CA LEU A 231 3.81 -2.01 -17.34
C LEU A 231 2.83 -2.32 -16.20
N LEU A 232 3.11 -3.34 -15.38
CA LEU A 232 2.29 -3.65 -14.22
C LEU A 232 2.28 -2.52 -13.19
N LEU A 233 3.43 -1.88 -12.94
CA LEU A 233 3.51 -0.70 -12.06
C LEU A 233 2.70 0.47 -12.62
N ILE A 234 2.80 0.74 -13.93
CA ILE A 234 2.04 1.80 -14.60
C ILE A 234 0.54 1.51 -14.54
N ILE A 235 0.11 0.29 -14.86
CA ILE A 235 -1.30 -0.13 -14.77
C ILE A 235 -1.80 0.06 -13.34
N SER A 236 -1.04 -0.37 -12.34
CA SER A 236 -1.38 -0.20 -10.93
C SER A 236 -1.54 1.28 -10.57
N ALA A 237 -0.62 2.14 -10.99
CA ALA A 237 -0.70 3.59 -10.77
C ALA A 237 -1.94 4.21 -11.44
N VAL A 238 -2.25 3.79 -12.67
CA VAL A 238 -3.45 4.24 -13.38
C VAL A 238 -4.71 3.80 -12.65
N VAL A 239 -4.81 2.54 -12.20
CA VAL A 239 -5.97 2.01 -11.48
C VAL A 239 -6.21 2.79 -10.18
N ILE A 240 -5.19 3.00 -9.36
CA ILE A 240 -5.35 3.74 -8.09
C ILE A 240 -5.68 5.23 -8.31
N SER A 241 -5.33 5.79 -9.45
CA SER A 241 -5.68 7.19 -9.82
C SER A 241 -7.15 7.36 -10.20
N ARG A 242 -7.85 6.25 -10.58
CA ARG A 242 -9.25 6.27 -11.00
C ARG A 242 -10.21 6.21 -9.81
N LYS A 243 -11.50 6.28 -10.09
CA LYS A 243 -12.56 6.10 -9.09
C LYS A 243 -12.47 4.68 -8.52
N ASN A 244 -12.63 4.56 -7.20
CA ASN A 244 -12.68 3.26 -6.56
C ASN A 244 -14.05 2.57 -6.78
N THR A 245 -14.13 1.30 -6.44
CA THR A 245 -15.33 0.47 -6.59
C THR A 245 -16.56 1.11 -5.96
N LEU A 246 -16.42 1.69 -4.76
CA LEU A 246 -17.52 2.34 -4.04
C LEU A 246 -18.08 3.54 -4.81
N GLN A 247 -17.19 4.40 -5.34
CA GLN A 247 -17.58 5.56 -6.13
C GLN A 247 -18.23 5.15 -7.45
N MET A 248 -17.72 4.10 -8.09
CA MET A 248 -18.26 3.59 -9.36
C MET A 248 -19.67 3.00 -9.18
N VAL A 249 -19.87 2.23 -8.12
CA VAL A 249 -21.17 1.64 -7.79
C VAL A 249 -22.19 2.70 -7.38
N ALA A 250 -21.78 3.71 -6.59
CA ALA A 250 -22.67 4.80 -6.17
C ALA A 250 -23.15 5.67 -7.35
N GLU A 251 -22.30 5.87 -8.37
CA GLU A 251 -22.66 6.71 -9.52
C GLU A 251 -23.58 6.01 -10.53
N ASN A 252 -23.32 4.76 -10.88
CA ASN A 252 -24.14 4.01 -11.84
C ASN A 252 -23.81 2.50 -11.80
N PRO A 253 -24.46 1.72 -10.92
CA PRO A 253 -24.15 0.31 -10.72
C PRO A 253 -24.50 -0.60 -11.93
N PHE A 254 -25.43 -0.16 -12.79
CA PHE A 254 -25.95 -0.98 -13.90
C PHE A 254 -25.50 -0.51 -15.29
N ARG A 255 -24.42 0.26 -15.37
CA ARG A 255 -23.90 0.67 -16.66
C ARG A 255 -23.40 -0.55 -17.45
N LYS A 256 -23.98 -0.84 -18.63
CA LYS A 256 -23.66 -2.02 -19.48
C LYS A 256 -22.17 -2.26 -19.68
N LYS A 257 -21.39 -1.19 -19.93
CA LYS A 257 -19.93 -1.28 -20.08
C LYS A 257 -19.24 -1.74 -18.80
N LEU A 258 -19.71 -1.28 -17.63
CA LEU A 258 -19.16 -1.69 -16.34
C LEU A 258 -19.46 -3.16 -16.05
N CYS A 259 -20.71 -3.59 -16.33
CA CYS A 259 -21.10 -4.99 -16.20
C CYS A 259 -20.27 -5.91 -17.10
N ALA A 260 -20.05 -5.53 -18.34
CA ALA A 260 -19.20 -6.29 -19.27
C ALA A 260 -17.75 -6.41 -18.74
N TRP A 261 -17.18 -5.34 -18.22
CA TRP A 261 -15.86 -5.34 -17.58
C TRP A 261 -15.81 -6.24 -16.34
N VAL A 262 -16.80 -6.19 -15.48
CA VAL A 262 -16.90 -7.03 -14.28
C VAL A 262 -16.94 -8.51 -14.67
N VAL A 263 -17.77 -8.88 -15.68
CA VAL A 263 -17.83 -10.25 -16.17
C VAL A 263 -16.49 -10.69 -16.76
N PHE A 264 -15.85 -9.84 -17.56
CA PHE A 264 -14.54 -10.15 -18.14
C PHE A 264 -13.48 -10.40 -17.06
N ILE A 265 -13.37 -9.48 -16.07
CA ILE A 265 -12.40 -9.60 -14.98
C ILE A 265 -12.71 -10.82 -14.10
N PHE A 266 -13.98 -11.11 -13.85
CA PHE A 266 -14.40 -12.30 -13.09
C PHE A 266 -13.97 -13.59 -13.80
N VAL A 267 -14.29 -13.74 -15.10
CA VAL A 267 -13.89 -14.90 -15.88
C VAL A 267 -12.36 -15.03 -15.93
N TRP A 268 -11.66 -13.91 -16.12
CA TRP A 268 -10.19 -13.91 -16.09
C TRP A 268 -9.67 -14.36 -14.73
N SER A 269 -10.18 -13.83 -13.62
CA SER A 269 -9.74 -14.23 -12.28
C SER A 269 -9.94 -15.72 -12.05
N VAL A 270 -11.07 -16.30 -12.48
CA VAL A 270 -11.34 -17.74 -12.38
C VAL A 270 -10.33 -18.57 -13.20
N ILE A 271 -9.98 -18.12 -14.40
CA ILE A 271 -8.98 -18.80 -15.26
C ILE A 271 -7.58 -18.70 -14.63
N SER A 272 -7.26 -17.57 -13.98
CA SER A 272 -5.96 -17.32 -13.35
C SER A 272 -5.81 -18.00 -11.97
N PHE A 273 -6.83 -18.69 -11.46
CA PHE A 273 -6.80 -19.43 -10.17
C PHE A 273 -5.87 -20.65 -10.17
N SER A 274 -5.00 -20.81 -11.14
CA SER A 274 -4.09 -21.94 -11.24
C SER A 274 -2.96 -21.97 -10.19
N GLN A 275 -2.75 -20.87 -9.46
CA GLN A 275 -1.73 -20.78 -8.41
C GLN A 275 -2.36 -20.43 -7.05
N VAL A 276 -1.98 -21.21 -6.02
CA VAL A 276 -2.33 -20.86 -4.64
C VAL A 276 -1.39 -19.75 -4.17
N SER A 277 -1.86 -18.50 -4.17
CA SER A 277 -1.16 -17.42 -3.49
C SER A 277 -1.68 -17.30 -2.06
N THR A 278 -0.77 -17.28 -1.07
CA THR A 278 -1.14 -16.96 0.31
C THR A 278 -1.45 -15.47 0.41
N PHE A 279 -2.62 -15.16 0.98
CA PHE A 279 -2.98 -13.78 1.29
C PHE A 279 -1.91 -13.17 2.23
N ILE A 280 -1.40 -11.98 1.91
CA ILE A 280 -0.26 -11.39 2.64
C ILE A 280 -0.52 -11.32 4.15
N TYR A 281 -1.74 -10.97 4.56
CA TYR A 281 -2.13 -10.87 5.97
C TYR A 281 -2.27 -12.21 6.71
N PHE A 282 -2.22 -13.35 6.05
CA PHE A 282 -2.12 -14.65 6.74
C PHE A 282 -0.70 -15.01 7.18
N ASN A 283 0.29 -14.23 6.78
CA ASN A 283 1.69 -14.43 7.15
C ASN A 283 2.12 -13.54 8.35
N PHE A 284 1.18 -12.85 8.99
CA PHE A 284 1.41 -11.99 10.15
C PHE A 284 0.74 -12.56 11.40
#